data_3d697279adc4fbec12707019c340ab1a
#
_entry.id   3d697279adc4fbec12707019c340ab1a
#
_cell.length_a   1.000
_cell.length_b   1.000
_cell.length_c   1.000
_cell.angle_alpha   90.00
_cell.angle_beta   90.00
_cell.angle_gamma   90.00
#
_symmetry.space_group_name_H-M   'P 1'
#
loop_
_entity.id
_entity.type
_entity.pdbx_description
1 polymer ?
#
loop_
_entity_poly.entity_id
_entity_poly.type
_entity_poly.pdbx_seq_one_letter_code
_entity_poly.pdbx_strand_id
1 'polypeptide(L)'
;MVCHGDYKKLADKTKHFDPHASHLSDRSPINCTACHTAHAKPKLVCNDCHTFDLKMPFSDAPESAKWDATIDAEAVAAAEKSAPRETVDVLVIGAGSAGLNAAIAAKRAGAKVVLLEKHSFAGGNSMLAAGGYNAVGTPQQAKKGIKDTVDQYVKDTMKGGRGKNDPKLVQILAEGSADGVKWLEDMGADLSDVKRSGGAAVDRTHRPHGGMSVGPHIVDVLRAQATKEGVGARVNSRAVKLLLDKDYKIAGAIVHGKHSGYYKIAAKSFCFATCGYGQNKQMIAFYRPTFKDMTSSNNVTSTGDGITMALNIGASMTDIDWVQAHPTVGLDSRILISETVRGVGAVMVNINGERFVNELTTRDRASDAILHQPQKRAWLVFDSNLYKSAKMVQGYDHLGMLKKADTLAELAKICDMDAKTLEKTASDYNKFRKAGKDEAFGRPDMPLGIEKAPFYAVAVAPGIHHTMGGVAITPESEVLDIQSRPIPGLYAAGEVTGGVHGFNRLGGNAIADTVVFGRRSGEHAAAYALKAK
;
A
#
# COMPACT_ATOMS: atom_id res chain seq x y z
N MET A 1 -12.51 -22.32 15.29
CA MET A 1 -13.07 -22.82 14.01
C MET A 1 -13.56 -24.25 14.18
N VAL A 2 -14.79 -24.42 14.67
CA VAL A 2 -15.31 -25.74 15.05
C VAL A 2 -16.10 -26.41 13.91
N CYS A 3 -16.62 -25.64 12.94
CA CYS A 3 -17.57 -26.18 11.95
C CYS A 3 -16.95 -26.73 10.65
N HIS A 4 -15.78 -26.24 10.21
CA HIS A 4 -15.24 -26.58 8.88
C HIS A 4 -13.75 -27.00 8.88
N GLY A 5 -13.08 -27.03 10.02
CA GLY A 5 -11.64 -27.27 10.12
C GLY A 5 -10.79 -25.99 9.93
N ASP A 6 -9.51 -26.17 9.60
CA ASP A 6 -8.61 -25.06 9.33
C ASP A 6 -8.69 -24.60 7.86
N TYR A 7 -8.04 -23.47 7.56
CA TYR A 7 -8.02 -22.90 6.21
C TYR A 7 -7.40 -23.84 5.18
N LYS A 8 -6.42 -24.67 5.55
CA LYS A 8 -5.77 -25.61 4.65
C LYS A 8 -6.76 -26.69 4.18
N LYS A 9 -7.59 -27.22 5.08
CA LYS A 9 -8.62 -28.20 4.75
C LYS A 9 -9.73 -27.58 3.88
N LEU A 10 -9.99 -26.28 4.00
CA LEU A 10 -10.93 -25.58 3.14
C LEU A 10 -10.32 -25.33 1.76
N ALA A 11 -9.04 -24.94 1.69
CA ALA A 11 -8.29 -24.72 0.47
C ALA A 11 -8.24 -25.98 -0.39
N ASP A 12 -8.07 -27.16 0.21
CA ASP A 12 -8.04 -28.45 -0.51
C ASP A 12 -9.37 -28.79 -1.21
N LYS A 13 -10.45 -28.11 -0.88
CA LYS A 13 -11.80 -28.31 -1.43
C LYS A 13 -12.18 -27.36 -2.56
N THR A 14 -11.43 -26.31 -2.80
CA THR A 14 -11.69 -25.29 -3.80
C THR A 14 -10.69 -25.37 -4.95
N LYS A 15 -11.17 -25.50 -6.23
CA LYS A 15 -10.32 -25.93 -7.37
C LYS A 15 -9.80 -24.81 -8.28
N HIS A 16 -10.37 -23.61 -8.26
CA HIS A 16 -10.03 -22.57 -9.23
C HIS A 16 -9.44 -21.30 -8.59
N PHE A 17 -10.24 -20.53 -7.91
CA PHE A 17 -9.79 -19.40 -7.10
C PHE A 17 -10.14 -19.70 -5.65
N ASP A 18 -9.14 -19.79 -4.81
CA ASP A 18 -9.33 -20.17 -3.42
C ASP A 18 -9.03 -19.00 -2.46
N PRO A 19 -10.08 -18.31 -2.00
CA PRO A 19 -9.90 -17.24 -1.03
C PRO A 19 -9.34 -17.72 0.32
N HIS A 20 -9.42 -19.03 0.60
CA HIS A 20 -8.89 -19.61 1.84
C HIS A 20 -7.39 -19.92 1.76
N ALA A 21 -6.84 -20.12 0.54
CA ALA A 21 -5.42 -20.31 0.28
C ALA A 21 -4.67 -19.01 -0.04
N SER A 22 -5.36 -17.86 0.04
CA SER A 22 -4.79 -16.56 -0.28
C SER A 22 -3.79 -16.08 0.78
N HIS A 23 -3.17 -14.93 0.53
CA HIS A 23 -2.21 -14.23 1.39
C HIS A 23 -2.73 -13.88 2.81
N LEU A 24 -3.89 -14.38 3.20
CA LEU A 24 -4.55 -14.11 4.48
C LEU A 24 -4.52 -15.31 5.44
N SER A 25 -3.87 -16.43 5.10
CA SER A 25 -4.21 -17.71 5.73
C SER A 25 -3.34 -18.22 6.86
N ASP A 26 -2.01 -18.23 6.78
CA ASP A 26 -1.25 -19.15 7.66
C ASP A 26 -0.82 -18.59 9.02
N ARG A 27 -0.36 -17.35 9.10
CA ARG A 27 0.17 -16.77 10.36
C ARG A 27 -0.83 -15.93 11.12
N SER A 28 -1.77 -15.32 10.43
CA SER A 28 -2.78 -14.44 11.02
C SER A 28 -4.05 -14.42 10.14
N PRO A 29 -4.84 -15.50 10.16
CA PRO A 29 -6.00 -15.63 9.32
C PRO A 29 -7.03 -14.55 9.62
N ILE A 30 -7.75 -14.07 8.59
CA ILE A 30 -8.95 -13.27 8.80
C ILE A 30 -10.01 -14.15 9.48
N ASN A 31 -10.82 -13.52 10.33
CA ASN A 31 -11.92 -14.22 10.94
C ASN A 31 -12.91 -14.69 9.85
N CYS A 32 -13.36 -15.92 9.91
CA CYS A 32 -14.37 -16.47 9.00
C CYS A 32 -15.61 -15.58 8.86
N THR A 33 -15.97 -14.88 9.95
CA THR A 33 -17.09 -13.92 9.97
C THR A 33 -16.85 -12.64 9.17
N ALA A 34 -15.64 -12.41 8.65
CA ALA A 34 -15.40 -11.30 7.73
C ALA A 34 -16.14 -11.50 6.39
N CYS A 35 -16.22 -12.76 5.93
CA CYS A 35 -16.92 -13.14 4.70
C CYS A 35 -18.24 -13.88 4.99
N HIS A 36 -18.24 -14.76 6.00
CA HIS A 36 -19.39 -15.59 6.36
C HIS A 36 -20.10 -15.01 7.58
N THR A 37 -21.29 -14.49 7.41
CA THR A 37 -22.10 -13.90 8.49
C THR A 37 -23.31 -14.78 8.78
N ALA A 38 -23.60 -15.05 10.06
CA ALA A 38 -24.72 -15.90 10.46
C ALA A 38 -26.11 -15.26 10.22
N HIS A 39 -26.16 -13.91 10.26
CA HIS A 39 -27.43 -13.16 10.24
C HIS A 39 -27.49 -12.07 9.15
N ALA A 40 -26.55 -12.07 8.21
CA ALA A 40 -26.53 -11.18 7.07
C ALA A 40 -26.01 -11.91 5.82
N LYS A 41 -26.26 -11.34 4.62
CA LYS A 41 -25.73 -11.92 3.39
C LYS A 41 -24.21 -12.03 3.46
N PRO A 42 -23.61 -13.17 3.09
CA PRO A 42 -22.17 -13.34 3.05
C PRO A 42 -21.57 -12.42 1.98
N LYS A 43 -20.32 -11.99 2.23
CA LYS A 43 -19.62 -11.04 1.40
C LYS A 43 -18.20 -11.54 1.16
N LEU A 44 -17.74 -11.48 -0.08
CA LEU A 44 -16.35 -11.75 -0.39
C LEU A 44 -15.49 -10.52 -0.03
N VAL A 45 -14.84 -10.55 1.13
CA VAL A 45 -13.99 -9.44 1.59
C VAL A 45 -12.81 -9.16 0.66
N CYS A 46 -12.40 -10.12 -0.15
CA CYS A 46 -11.38 -9.92 -1.18
C CYS A 46 -11.77 -8.84 -2.19
N ASN A 47 -13.08 -8.65 -2.43
CA ASN A 47 -13.59 -7.62 -3.34
C ASN A 47 -13.45 -6.20 -2.80
N ASP A 48 -13.06 -6.02 -1.54
CA ASP A 48 -12.71 -4.70 -1.01
C ASP A 48 -11.37 -4.19 -1.59
N CYS A 49 -10.52 -5.10 -2.05
CA CYS A 49 -9.22 -4.78 -2.66
C CYS A 49 -9.15 -5.19 -4.15
N HIS A 50 -9.89 -6.21 -4.55
CA HIS A 50 -9.88 -6.80 -5.88
C HIS A 50 -11.29 -6.81 -6.48
N THR A 51 -11.37 -6.89 -7.80
CA THR A 51 -12.64 -7.10 -8.53
C THR A 51 -12.67 -8.53 -9.04
N PHE A 52 -13.15 -9.46 -8.23
CA PHE A 52 -13.37 -10.84 -8.64
C PHE A 52 -14.85 -11.06 -8.97
N ASP A 53 -15.12 -11.73 -10.07
CA ASP A 53 -16.46 -12.26 -10.38
C ASP A 53 -16.68 -13.60 -9.66
N LEU A 54 -16.53 -13.57 -8.34
CA LEU A 54 -16.74 -14.73 -7.50
C LEU A 54 -18.00 -14.53 -6.66
N LYS A 55 -18.98 -15.41 -6.83
CA LYS A 55 -20.22 -15.40 -6.06
C LYS A 55 -20.04 -16.19 -4.77
N MET A 56 -20.35 -15.56 -3.65
CA MET A 56 -20.43 -16.25 -2.37
C MET A 56 -21.66 -17.17 -2.35
N PRO A 57 -21.56 -18.39 -1.76
CA PRO A 57 -22.72 -19.20 -1.52
C PRO A 57 -23.80 -18.39 -0.78
N PHE A 58 -25.05 -18.48 -1.24
CA PHE A 58 -26.20 -17.77 -0.66
C PHE A 58 -26.19 -16.23 -0.79
N SER A 59 -25.36 -15.66 -1.68
CA SER A 59 -25.44 -14.24 -2.01
C SER A 59 -25.86 -14.03 -3.46
N ASP A 60 -26.79 -13.11 -3.69
CA ASP A 60 -27.32 -12.81 -5.03
C ASP A 60 -26.45 -11.77 -5.78
N ALA A 61 -25.49 -11.15 -5.12
CA ALA A 61 -24.55 -10.20 -5.71
C ALA A 61 -23.32 -9.97 -4.83
N PRO A 62 -22.16 -9.64 -5.41
CA PRO A 62 -21.02 -9.15 -4.64
C PRO A 62 -21.38 -7.77 -4.06
N GLU A 63 -21.71 -7.71 -2.80
CA GLU A 63 -21.87 -6.44 -2.08
C GLU A 63 -20.49 -5.99 -1.62
N SER A 64 -19.95 -4.94 -2.28
CA SER A 64 -18.80 -4.24 -1.73
C SER A 64 -19.18 -3.67 -0.37
N ALA A 65 -18.34 -3.84 0.65
CA ALA A 65 -18.55 -3.20 1.93
C ALA A 65 -18.36 -1.70 1.76
N LYS A 66 -19.37 -1.04 1.29
CA LYS A 66 -19.46 0.38 1.56
C LYS A 66 -19.71 0.51 3.06
N TRP A 67 -18.70 0.88 3.81
CA TRP A 67 -18.97 1.61 5.04
C TRP A 67 -19.90 2.73 4.61
N ASP A 68 -21.04 2.81 5.26
CA ASP A 68 -21.92 3.95 5.07
C ASP A 68 -21.07 5.20 5.33
N ALA A 69 -20.82 5.98 4.26
CA ALA A 69 -19.98 7.17 4.36
C ALA A 69 -20.65 8.23 5.24
N THR A 70 -21.93 8.06 5.50
CA THR A 70 -22.77 8.99 6.27
C THR A 70 -22.47 8.79 7.76
N ILE A 71 -21.89 9.83 8.38
CA ILE A 71 -21.75 9.91 9.83
C ILE A 71 -23.05 10.47 10.38
N ASP A 72 -23.70 9.70 11.25
CA ASP A 72 -24.90 10.15 11.98
C ASP A 72 -24.51 11.19 13.05
N ALA A 73 -24.80 12.45 12.76
CA ALA A 73 -24.43 13.57 13.63
C ALA A 73 -25.12 13.52 14.99
N GLU A 74 -26.37 13.04 15.06
CA GLU A 74 -27.12 12.93 16.32
C GLU A 74 -26.52 11.83 17.20
N ALA A 75 -26.22 10.66 16.62
CA ALA A 75 -25.58 9.57 17.31
C ALA A 75 -24.16 9.94 17.78
N VAL A 76 -23.40 10.70 16.99
CA VAL A 76 -22.10 11.26 17.41
C VAL A 76 -22.27 12.18 18.61
N ALA A 77 -23.22 13.14 18.55
CA ALA A 77 -23.47 14.07 19.64
C ALA A 77 -23.94 13.37 20.94
N ALA A 78 -24.71 12.29 20.82
CA ALA A 78 -25.11 11.46 21.95
C ALA A 78 -23.91 10.74 22.57
N ALA A 79 -23.03 10.15 21.72
CA ALA A 79 -21.82 9.47 22.16
C ALA A 79 -20.81 10.42 22.84
N GLU A 80 -20.72 11.70 22.41
CA GLU A 80 -19.89 12.71 23.05
C GLU A 80 -20.28 12.97 24.50
N LYS A 81 -21.57 12.98 24.79
CA LYS A 81 -22.13 13.20 26.14
C LYS A 81 -22.06 11.96 27.03
N SER A 82 -21.86 10.77 26.45
CA SER A 82 -21.81 9.53 27.20
C SER A 82 -20.49 9.38 27.96
N ALA A 83 -20.49 8.52 28.99
CA ALA A 83 -19.24 8.08 29.62
C ALA A 83 -18.36 7.34 28.59
N PRO A 84 -17.03 7.43 28.67
CA PRO A 84 -16.17 6.67 27.79
C PRO A 84 -16.35 5.15 28.06
N ARG A 85 -16.45 4.37 27.00
CA ARG A 85 -16.51 2.92 27.07
C ARG A 85 -15.26 2.33 27.71
N GLU A 86 -14.13 2.99 27.49
CA GLU A 86 -12.83 2.65 28.07
C GLU A 86 -11.90 3.86 28.05
N THR A 87 -10.87 3.79 28.92
CA THR A 87 -9.77 4.74 28.96
C THR A 87 -8.46 4.01 28.70
N VAL A 88 -7.64 4.56 27.80
CA VAL A 88 -6.34 4.00 27.40
C VAL A 88 -5.25 5.08 27.46
N ASP A 89 -3.99 4.66 27.43
CA ASP A 89 -2.87 5.59 27.33
C ASP A 89 -2.70 6.05 25.88
N VAL A 90 -2.69 5.10 24.92
CA VAL A 90 -2.50 5.36 23.50
C VAL A 90 -3.64 4.78 22.67
N LEU A 91 -4.27 5.61 21.84
CA LEU A 91 -5.22 5.18 20.83
C LEU A 91 -4.58 5.25 19.45
N VAL A 92 -4.34 4.09 18.83
CA VAL A 92 -3.82 4.00 17.46
C VAL A 92 -4.99 3.83 16.50
N ILE A 93 -5.05 4.64 15.44
CA ILE A 93 -6.15 4.68 14.48
C ILE A 93 -5.64 4.28 13.10
N GLY A 94 -6.07 3.09 12.62
CA GLY A 94 -5.63 2.44 11.39
C GLY A 94 -4.64 1.31 11.67
N ALA A 95 -4.96 0.10 11.19
CA ALA A 95 -4.16 -1.10 11.40
C ALA A 95 -3.46 -1.59 10.12
N GLY A 96 -2.93 -0.66 9.31
CA GLY A 96 -1.89 -0.92 8.32
C GLY A 96 -0.53 -1.16 9.00
N SER A 97 0.54 -1.31 8.20
CA SER A 97 1.89 -1.53 8.76
C SER A 97 2.28 -0.43 9.77
N ALA A 98 2.02 0.85 9.49
CA ALA A 98 2.36 1.95 10.40
C ALA A 98 1.67 1.79 11.77
N GLY A 99 0.35 1.56 11.77
CA GLY A 99 -0.41 1.42 13.02
C GLY A 99 -0.08 0.15 13.80
N LEU A 100 0.18 -0.97 13.12
CA LEU A 100 0.64 -2.19 13.78
C LEU A 100 2.01 -1.97 14.46
N ASN A 101 2.96 -1.33 13.77
CA ASN A 101 4.26 -0.98 14.37
C ASN A 101 4.10 0.00 15.54
N ALA A 102 3.23 1.02 15.41
CA ALA A 102 2.96 1.97 16.49
C ALA A 102 2.35 1.28 17.73
N ALA A 103 1.36 0.41 17.52
CA ALA A 103 0.70 -0.30 18.62
C ALA A 103 1.66 -1.24 19.36
N ILE A 104 2.48 -2.02 18.63
CA ILE A 104 3.49 -2.90 19.21
C ILE A 104 4.54 -2.07 19.97
N ALA A 105 5.05 -0.99 19.39
CA ALA A 105 6.05 -0.14 20.02
C ALA A 105 5.51 0.53 21.29
N ALA A 106 4.31 1.10 21.26
CA ALA A 106 3.67 1.70 22.43
C ALA A 106 3.41 0.67 23.52
N LYS A 107 2.99 -0.55 23.17
CA LYS A 107 2.78 -1.65 24.13
C LYS A 107 4.09 -2.06 24.81
N ARG A 108 5.16 -2.22 24.05
CA ARG A 108 6.50 -2.56 24.56
C ARG A 108 7.07 -1.47 25.47
N ALA A 109 6.67 -0.19 25.25
CA ALA A 109 6.98 0.92 26.14
C ALA A 109 6.14 0.95 27.43
N GLY A 110 5.21 0.00 27.62
CA GLY A 110 4.41 -0.17 28.83
C GLY A 110 3.04 0.52 28.82
N ALA A 111 2.63 1.13 27.71
CA ALA A 111 1.34 1.81 27.61
C ALA A 111 0.16 0.82 27.46
N LYS A 112 -1.01 1.23 27.96
CA LYS A 112 -2.30 0.58 27.65
C LYS A 112 -2.76 1.07 26.28
N VAL A 113 -2.79 0.19 25.26
CA VAL A 113 -3.02 0.52 23.86
C VAL A 113 -4.32 -0.07 23.36
N VAL A 114 -5.05 0.69 22.55
CA VAL A 114 -6.11 0.19 21.66
C VAL A 114 -5.75 0.54 20.24
N LEU A 115 -5.82 -0.45 19.33
CA LEU A 115 -5.63 -0.30 17.90
C LEU A 115 -6.97 -0.47 17.19
N LEU A 116 -7.42 0.55 16.49
CA LEU A 116 -8.67 0.56 15.73
C LEU A 116 -8.42 0.32 14.23
N GLU A 117 -9.31 -0.46 13.62
CA GLU A 117 -9.35 -0.65 12.16
C GLU A 117 -10.80 -0.58 11.67
N LYS A 118 -11.07 0.28 10.70
CA LYS A 118 -12.43 0.39 10.14
C LYS A 118 -12.80 -0.76 9.22
N HIS A 119 -11.82 -1.40 8.57
CA HIS A 119 -12.04 -2.58 7.75
C HIS A 119 -12.35 -3.80 8.60
N SER A 120 -12.87 -4.86 7.96
CA SER A 120 -13.12 -6.14 8.63
C SER A 120 -11.85 -6.96 8.93
N PHE A 121 -10.70 -6.51 8.46
CA PHE A 121 -9.38 -7.09 8.76
C PHE A 121 -8.28 -6.01 8.75
N ALA A 122 -7.20 -6.25 9.47
CA ALA A 122 -6.04 -5.37 9.49
C ALA A 122 -5.11 -5.61 8.31
N GLY A 123 -4.45 -4.54 7.81
CA GLY A 123 -3.46 -4.62 6.74
C GLY A 123 -3.44 -3.40 5.82
N GLY A 124 -4.60 -2.83 5.51
CA GLY A 124 -4.72 -1.63 4.67
C GLY A 124 -3.95 -1.72 3.34
N ASN A 125 -3.42 -0.60 2.85
CA ASN A 125 -2.57 -0.56 1.65
C ASN A 125 -1.27 -1.35 1.79
N SER A 126 -0.77 -1.53 3.02
CA SER A 126 0.46 -2.26 3.24
C SER A 126 0.36 -3.71 2.77
N MET A 127 -0.82 -4.35 2.93
CA MET A 127 -1.06 -5.70 2.42
C MET A 127 -0.97 -5.82 0.91
N LEU A 128 -1.25 -4.74 0.17
CA LEU A 128 -1.22 -4.70 -1.29
C LEU A 128 0.17 -4.39 -1.85
N ALA A 129 1.18 -4.12 -1.00
CA ALA A 129 2.50 -3.69 -1.44
C ALA A 129 3.29 -4.82 -2.09
N ALA A 130 3.32 -4.83 -3.42
CA ALA A 130 4.06 -5.79 -4.23
C ALA A 130 5.58 -5.50 -4.29
N GLY A 131 6.02 -4.35 -3.80
CA GLY A 131 7.42 -3.92 -3.79
C GLY A 131 8.26 -4.59 -2.72
N GLY A 132 9.15 -3.81 -2.10
CA GLY A 132 10.03 -4.24 -1.01
C GLY A 132 10.19 -3.15 0.04
N TYR A 133 11.10 -3.36 0.94
CA TYR A 133 11.52 -2.47 2.02
C TYR A 133 12.91 -1.91 1.71
N ASN A 134 13.06 -0.60 1.57
CA ASN A 134 14.37 0.01 1.35
C ASN A 134 15.12 0.17 2.68
N ALA A 135 16.34 -0.36 2.76
CA ALA A 135 17.23 -0.19 3.91
C ALA A 135 18.69 -0.09 3.49
N VAL A 136 19.48 0.59 4.31
CA VAL A 136 20.90 0.80 4.10
C VAL A 136 21.72 0.31 5.30
N GLY A 137 22.88 -0.32 5.04
CA GLY A 137 23.77 -0.81 6.09
C GLY A 137 23.30 -2.12 6.74
N THR A 138 22.55 -2.92 6.03
CA THR A 138 22.01 -4.19 6.53
C THR A 138 23.01 -5.35 6.41
N PRO A 139 22.93 -6.38 7.28
CA PRO A 139 23.70 -7.60 7.14
C PRO A 139 23.50 -8.30 5.79
N GLN A 140 22.31 -8.21 5.21
CA GLN A 140 21.96 -8.78 3.91
C GLN A 140 22.74 -8.10 2.77
N GLN A 141 22.89 -6.77 2.82
CA GLN A 141 23.72 -6.03 1.88
C GLN A 141 25.20 -6.43 2.03
N ALA A 142 25.69 -6.49 3.28
CA ALA A 142 27.08 -6.89 3.56
C ALA A 142 27.40 -8.28 3.02
N LYS A 143 26.53 -9.28 3.21
CA LYS A 143 26.68 -10.64 2.67
C LYS A 143 26.78 -10.69 1.14
N LYS A 144 26.18 -9.72 0.45
CA LYS A 144 26.22 -9.60 -1.02
C LYS A 144 27.33 -8.67 -1.51
N GLY A 145 28.18 -8.13 -0.63
CA GLY A 145 29.24 -7.17 -0.97
C GLY A 145 28.70 -5.83 -1.47
N ILE A 146 27.45 -5.50 -1.16
CA ILE A 146 26.80 -4.24 -1.57
C ILE A 146 27.28 -3.14 -0.63
N LYS A 147 27.90 -2.10 -1.21
CA LYS A 147 28.31 -0.89 -0.50
C LYS A 147 27.23 0.17 -0.67
N ASP A 148 26.59 0.55 0.41
CA ASP A 148 25.55 1.58 0.45
C ASP A 148 25.80 2.49 1.68
N THR A 149 25.33 3.73 1.63
CA THR A 149 25.47 4.69 2.71
C THR A 149 24.15 5.43 2.95
N VAL A 150 23.97 5.96 4.16
CA VAL A 150 22.85 6.82 4.52
C VAL A 150 22.78 8.01 3.56
N ASP A 151 23.92 8.67 3.27
CA ASP A 151 23.98 9.80 2.35
C ASP A 151 23.50 9.43 0.93
N GLN A 152 23.88 8.23 0.44
CA GLN A 152 23.40 7.79 -0.88
C GLN A 152 21.90 7.50 -0.87
N TYR A 153 21.36 6.94 0.23
CA TYR A 153 19.92 6.73 0.37
C TYR A 153 19.17 8.07 0.41
N VAL A 154 19.65 9.04 1.19
CA VAL A 154 19.11 10.40 1.25
C VAL A 154 19.15 11.05 -0.12
N LYS A 155 20.31 11.02 -0.80
CA LYS A 155 20.48 11.59 -2.14
C LYS A 155 19.49 11.01 -3.16
N ASP A 156 19.33 9.69 -3.19
CA ASP A 156 18.38 9.03 -4.10
C ASP A 156 16.94 9.43 -3.78
N THR A 157 16.57 9.46 -2.49
CA THR A 157 15.22 9.81 -2.05
C THR A 157 14.89 11.27 -2.36
N MET A 158 15.80 12.19 -2.06
CA MET A 158 15.67 13.62 -2.40
C MET A 158 15.55 13.83 -3.91
N LYS A 159 16.39 13.14 -4.70
CA LYS A 159 16.29 13.18 -6.17
C LYS A 159 14.96 12.65 -6.67
N GLY A 160 14.46 11.52 -6.13
CA GLY A 160 13.16 10.94 -6.46
C GLY A 160 12.01 11.88 -6.15
N GLY A 161 12.06 12.53 -5.00
CA GLY A 161 11.11 13.55 -4.54
C GLY A 161 11.28 14.93 -5.18
N ARG A 162 12.19 15.05 -6.17
CA ARG A 162 12.52 16.31 -6.88
C ARG A 162 12.98 17.44 -5.93
N GLY A 163 13.67 17.09 -4.84
CA GLY A 163 14.16 18.04 -3.83
C GLY A 163 13.06 18.73 -3.01
N LYS A 164 11.85 18.16 -3.02
CA LYS A 164 10.69 18.70 -2.29
C LYS A 164 10.41 17.99 -0.98
N ASN A 165 11.17 16.94 -0.67
CA ASN A 165 11.12 16.25 0.62
C ASN A 165 11.59 17.16 1.75
N ASP A 166 11.13 16.93 2.97
CA ASP A 166 11.80 17.45 4.17
C ASP A 166 13.10 16.65 4.41
N PRO A 167 14.29 17.30 4.34
CA PRO A 167 15.55 16.59 4.48
C PRO A 167 15.72 15.90 5.84
N LYS A 168 15.13 16.44 6.92
CA LYS A 168 15.20 15.84 8.27
C LYS A 168 14.43 14.54 8.33
N LEU A 169 13.23 14.51 7.73
CA LEU A 169 12.41 13.29 7.68
C LEU A 169 13.08 12.22 6.80
N VAL A 170 13.68 12.61 5.68
CA VAL A 170 14.43 11.67 4.82
C VAL A 170 15.65 11.11 5.52
N GLN A 171 16.37 11.94 6.30
CA GLN A 171 17.52 11.49 7.08
C GLN A 171 17.10 10.42 8.10
N ILE A 172 16.02 10.66 8.85
CA ILE A 172 15.47 9.70 9.82
C ILE A 172 15.04 8.40 9.15
N LEU A 173 14.38 8.50 7.99
CA LEU A 173 13.98 7.31 7.22
C LEU A 173 15.20 6.46 6.85
N ALA A 174 16.26 7.09 6.37
CA ALA A 174 17.48 6.40 5.96
C ALA A 174 18.20 5.76 7.16
N GLU A 175 18.43 6.53 8.23
CA GLU A 175 19.12 6.07 9.45
C GLU A 175 18.36 4.94 10.16
N GLY A 176 17.04 5.06 10.28
CA GLY A 176 16.19 4.07 10.95
C GLY A 176 15.92 2.81 10.12
N SER A 177 16.33 2.78 8.84
CA SER A 177 15.91 1.75 7.91
C SER A 177 16.45 0.36 8.24
N ALA A 178 17.73 0.22 8.63
CA ALA A 178 18.32 -1.06 9.01
C ALA A 178 17.75 -1.61 10.31
N ASP A 179 17.53 -0.75 11.29
CA ASP A 179 16.87 -1.12 12.56
C ASP A 179 15.43 -1.57 12.32
N GLY A 180 14.76 -0.99 11.33
CA GLY A 180 13.43 -1.43 10.90
C GLY A 180 13.43 -2.83 10.29
N VAL A 181 14.45 -3.21 9.50
CA VAL A 181 14.63 -4.59 9.03
C VAL A 181 14.82 -5.53 10.20
N LYS A 182 15.75 -5.20 11.10
CA LYS A 182 15.99 -6.02 12.30
C LYS A 182 14.74 -6.18 13.17
N TRP A 183 13.98 -5.09 13.38
CA TRP A 183 12.73 -5.11 14.12
C TRP A 183 11.72 -6.11 13.55
N LEU A 184 11.57 -6.16 12.21
CA LEU A 184 10.68 -7.10 11.55
C LEU A 184 11.21 -8.53 11.61
N GLU A 185 12.53 -8.73 11.45
CA GLU A 185 13.18 -10.04 11.54
C GLU A 185 13.11 -10.63 12.96
N ASP A 186 13.25 -9.81 13.99
CA ASP A 186 13.08 -10.23 15.39
C ASP A 186 11.65 -10.76 15.67
N MET A 187 10.67 -10.36 14.86
CA MET A 187 9.29 -10.87 14.88
C MET A 187 9.05 -12.03 13.89
N GLY A 188 10.09 -12.46 13.18
CA GLY A 188 10.05 -13.61 12.27
C GLY A 188 9.77 -13.27 10.81
N ALA A 189 9.98 -12.02 10.37
CA ALA A 189 9.97 -11.69 8.96
C ALA A 189 11.22 -12.23 8.27
N ASP A 190 11.07 -12.60 7.00
CA ASP A 190 12.18 -12.89 6.09
C ASP A 190 12.33 -11.69 5.12
N LEU A 191 13.45 -11.01 5.19
CA LEU A 191 13.81 -9.89 4.33
C LEU A 191 15.17 -10.11 3.65
N SER A 192 15.49 -11.38 3.35
CA SER A 192 16.81 -11.83 2.92
C SER A 192 17.17 -11.52 1.46
N ASP A 193 16.20 -11.30 0.58
CA ASP A 193 16.46 -11.01 -0.83
C ASP A 193 16.60 -9.50 -1.05
N VAL A 194 17.78 -9.06 -1.52
CA VAL A 194 18.09 -7.64 -1.76
C VAL A 194 18.28 -7.39 -3.24
N LYS A 195 17.51 -6.44 -3.78
CA LYS A 195 17.50 -6.02 -5.19
C LYS A 195 17.45 -4.49 -5.30
N ARG A 196 17.56 -3.98 -6.51
CA ARG A 196 17.40 -2.56 -6.81
C ARG A 196 15.97 -2.24 -7.22
N SER A 197 15.42 -1.16 -6.65
CA SER A 197 14.19 -0.54 -7.15
C SER A 197 14.50 0.62 -8.08
N GLY A 198 13.57 0.97 -8.96
CA GLY A 198 13.71 2.10 -9.88
C GLY A 198 14.00 3.41 -9.14
N GLY A 199 14.99 4.16 -9.62
CA GLY A 199 15.45 5.42 -9.02
C GLY A 199 16.50 5.29 -7.93
N ALA A 200 16.79 4.10 -7.42
CA ALA A 200 17.88 3.86 -6.49
C ALA A 200 19.21 3.63 -7.24
N ALA A 201 20.29 4.19 -6.71
CA ALA A 201 21.64 3.97 -7.25
C ALA A 201 22.21 2.60 -6.86
N VAL A 202 21.77 2.05 -5.73
CA VAL A 202 22.31 0.85 -5.08
C VAL A 202 21.20 -0.15 -4.81
N ASP A 203 21.54 -1.44 -4.74
CA ASP A 203 20.62 -2.51 -4.33
C ASP A 203 20.34 -2.40 -2.83
N ARG A 204 19.15 -1.94 -2.47
CA ARG A 204 18.72 -1.71 -1.07
C ARG A 204 17.29 -2.14 -0.77
N THR A 205 16.60 -2.69 -1.75
CA THR A 205 15.20 -3.11 -1.60
C THR A 205 15.14 -4.55 -1.13
N HIS A 206 14.81 -4.71 0.16
CA HIS A 206 14.68 -6.01 0.82
C HIS A 206 13.31 -6.61 0.56
N ARG A 207 13.28 -7.92 0.33
CA ARG A 207 12.08 -8.73 0.07
C ARG A 207 12.18 -10.08 0.76
N PRO A 208 11.08 -10.78 0.94
CA PRO A 208 11.11 -12.20 1.30
C PRO A 208 11.87 -13.02 0.25
N HIS A 209 12.42 -14.16 0.69
CA HIS A 209 13.15 -15.08 -0.18
C HIS A 209 12.42 -15.36 -1.49
N GLY A 210 13.17 -15.37 -2.61
CA GLY A 210 12.63 -15.55 -3.95
C GLY A 210 11.94 -14.34 -4.54
N GLY A 211 12.13 -13.14 -3.96
CA GLY A 211 11.60 -11.87 -4.49
C GLY A 211 10.09 -11.72 -4.31
N MET A 212 9.51 -12.41 -3.35
CA MET A 212 8.08 -12.33 -3.03
C MET A 212 7.65 -10.91 -2.62
N SER A 213 6.36 -10.61 -2.70
CA SER A 213 5.79 -9.33 -2.26
C SER A 213 6.02 -9.11 -0.77
N VAL A 214 6.55 -7.93 -0.41
CA VAL A 214 6.88 -7.62 0.99
C VAL A 214 5.63 -7.38 1.85
N GLY A 215 4.60 -6.78 1.27
CA GLY A 215 3.43 -6.30 2.01
C GLY A 215 2.67 -7.39 2.76
N PRO A 216 2.15 -8.43 2.07
CA PRO A 216 1.47 -9.53 2.74
C PRO A 216 2.34 -10.17 3.83
N HIS A 217 3.63 -10.37 3.54
CA HIS A 217 4.57 -11.01 4.45
C HIS A 217 4.75 -10.24 5.78
N ILE A 218 5.08 -8.94 5.70
CA ILE A 218 5.28 -8.14 6.92
C ILE A 218 3.98 -7.89 7.68
N VAL A 219 2.86 -7.73 6.98
CA VAL A 219 1.56 -7.52 7.64
C VAL A 219 1.15 -8.75 8.42
N ASP A 220 1.35 -9.96 7.89
CA ASP A 220 1.06 -11.20 8.60
C ASP A 220 1.93 -11.34 9.86
N VAL A 221 3.23 -11.03 9.76
CA VAL A 221 4.14 -11.04 10.92
C VAL A 221 3.70 -10.02 11.98
N LEU A 222 3.41 -8.79 11.58
CA LEU A 222 2.99 -7.72 12.49
C LEU A 222 1.64 -8.02 13.14
N ARG A 223 0.67 -8.55 12.42
CA ARG A 223 -0.64 -8.95 12.96
C ARG A 223 -0.50 -10.06 13.99
N ALA A 224 0.30 -11.09 13.67
CA ALA A 224 0.57 -12.18 14.59
C ALA A 224 1.23 -11.67 15.89
N GLN A 225 2.24 -10.79 15.74
CA GLN A 225 2.93 -10.20 16.89
C GLN A 225 2.02 -9.30 17.72
N ALA A 226 1.23 -8.41 17.09
CA ALA A 226 0.27 -7.55 17.79
C ALA A 226 -0.75 -8.38 18.59
N THR A 227 -1.24 -9.48 18.02
CA THR A 227 -2.14 -10.42 18.71
C THR A 227 -1.45 -11.08 19.89
N LYS A 228 -0.21 -11.56 19.72
CA LYS A 228 0.59 -12.18 20.76
C LYS A 228 0.83 -11.23 21.95
N GLU A 229 1.02 -9.94 21.68
CA GLU A 229 1.25 -8.91 22.72
C GLU A 229 -0.05 -8.30 23.28
N GLY A 230 -1.22 -8.80 22.85
CA GLY A 230 -2.52 -8.34 23.33
C GLY A 230 -2.97 -6.97 22.82
N VAL A 231 -2.40 -6.52 21.67
CA VAL A 231 -2.77 -5.27 20.99
C VAL A 231 -3.30 -5.53 19.57
N GLY A 232 -3.92 -6.69 19.36
CA GLY A 232 -4.56 -7.01 18.09
C GLY A 232 -5.63 -5.97 17.70
N ALA A 233 -5.76 -5.72 16.39
CA ALA A 233 -6.65 -4.69 15.88
C ALA A 233 -8.12 -4.97 16.18
N ARG A 234 -8.81 -3.96 16.72
CA ARG A 234 -10.27 -3.93 16.82
C ARG A 234 -10.83 -3.54 15.47
N VAL A 235 -11.15 -4.53 14.68
CA VAL A 235 -11.71 -4.38 13.33
C VAL A 235 -13.17 -3.88 13.33
N ASN A 236 -13.69 -3.45 12.17
CA ASN A 236 -15.04 -2.89 12.04
C ASN A 236 -15.29 -1.72 13.02
N SER A 237 -14.27 -0.92 13.31
CA SER A 237 -14.29 0.16 14.29
C SER A 237 -13.65 1.42 13.69
N ARG A 238 -14.48 2.32 13.18
CA ARG A 238 -14.09 3.57 12.52
C ARG A 238 -14.02 4.71 13.52
N ALA A 239 -12.87 5.32 13.74
CA ALA A 239 -12.79 6.62 14.40
C ALA A 239 -13.37 7.68 13.47
N VAL A 240 -14.29 8.51 14.00
CA VAL A 240 -15.03 9.49 13.21
C VAL A 240 -14.84 10.94 13.67
N LYS A 241 -14.43 11.15 14.93
CA LYS A 241 -14.20 12.48 15.50
C LYS A 241 -13.18 12.39 16.64
N LEU A 242 -12.24 13.36 16.69
CA LEU A 242 -11.45 13.61 17.90
C LEU A 242 -12.23 14.53 18.86
N LEU A 243 -12.03 14.32 20.15
CA LEU A 243 -12.62 15.11 21.21
C LEU A 243 -11.56 15.94 21.91
N LEU A 244 -11.85 17.20 22.11
CA LEU A 244 -11.01 18.12 22.89
C LEU A 244 -11.62 18.29 24.30
N ASP A 245 -10.77 18.45 25.29
CA ASP A 245 -11.16 18.84 26.64
C ASP A 245 -11.41 20.37 26.74
N LYS A 246 -11.70 20.84 27.95
CA LYS A 246 -11.91 22.27 28.25
C LYS A 246 -10.68 23.15 27.98
N ASP A 247 -9.50 22.56 27.96
CA ASP A 247 -8.22 23.24 27.70
C ASP A 247 -7.76 23.06 26.24
N TYR A 248 -8.66 22.62 25.36
CA TYR A 248 -8.43 22.32 23.94
C TYR A 248 -7.36 21.25 23.67
N LYS A 249 -7.09 20.38 24.63
CA LYS A 249 -6.22 19.21 24.44
C LYS A 249 -7.03 18.02 23.96
N ILE A 250 -6.43 17.17 23.15
CA ILE A 250 -7.10 15.96 22.66
C ILE A 250 -7.26 15.00 23.85
N ALA A 251 -8.50 14.57 24.13
CA ALA A 251 -8.86 13.75 25.28
C ALA A 251 -9.58 12.44 24.93
N GLY A 252 -9.99 12.27 23.68
CA GLY A 252 -10.73 11.09 23.26
C GLY A 252 -11.05 11.07 21.78
N ALA A 253 -11.73 10.01 21.36
CA ALA A 253 -12.30 9.88 20.04
C ALA A 253 -13.69 9.25 20.09
N ILE A 254 -14.56 9.63 19.16
CA ILE A 254 -15.80 8.91 18.86
C ILE A 254 -15.49 7.85 17.82
N VAL A 255 -15.93 6.65 18.12
CA VAL A 255 -15.76 5.46 17.27
C VAL A 255 -17.13 4.95 16.85
N HIS A 256 -17.30 4.71 15.55
CA HIS A 256 -18.42 3.98 15.01
C HIS A 256 -18.04 2.51 14.84
N GLY A 257 -18.54 1.65 15.68
CA GLY A 257 -18.45 0.21 15.55
C GLY A 257 -19.59 -0.33 14.70
N LYS A 258 -19.28 -1.11 13.68
CA LYS A 258 -20.28 -1.67 12.73
C LYS A 258 -21.44 -2.40 13.43
N HIS A 259 -21.14 -3.04 14.58
CA HIS A 259 -22.12 -3.83 15.33
C HIS A 259 -22.43 -3.25 16.72
N SER A 260 -21.72 -2.19 17.15
CA SER A 260 -21.83 -1.61 18.48
C SER A 260 -22.28 -0.14 18.50
N GLY A 261 -22.61 0.42 17.34
CA GLY A 261 -22.99 1.82 17.22
C GLY A 261 -21.87 2.79 17.59
N TYR A 262 -22.25 4.03 17.93
CA TYR A 262 -21.29 5.06 18.31
C TYR A 262 -20.95 5.02 19.77
N TYR A 263 -19.67 5.13 20.09
CA TYR A 263 -19.17 5.13 21.48
C TYR A 263 -17.88 5.96 21.59
N LYS A 264 -17.58 6.40 22.80
CA LYS A 264 -16.41 7.20 23.12
C LYS A 264 -15.27 6.33 23.70
N ILE A 265 -14.05 6.57 23.26
CA ILE A 265 -12.81 6.11 23.91
C ILE A 265 -12.06 7.34 24.41
N ALA A 266 -11.70 7.35 25.70
CA ALA A 266 -10.79 8.35 26.25
C ALA A 266 -9.35 7.87 26.10
N ALA A 267 -8.46 8.77 25.69
CA ALA A 267 -7.04 8.45 25.54
C ALA A 267 -6.18 9.68 25.84
N LYS A 268 -4.96 9.44 26.36
CA LYS A 268 -3.99 10.49 26.66
C LYS A 268 -3.18 10.90 25.42
N SER A 269 -2.99 9.99 24.49
CA SER A 269 -2.30 10.25 23.21
C SER A 269 -2.88 9.43 22.07
N PHE A 270 -2.60 9.86 20.83
CA PHE A 270 -3.19 9.34 19.60
C PHE A 270 -2.12 9.17 18.53
N CYS A 271 -2.17 8.05 17.80
CA CYS A 271 -1.35 7.83 16.61
C CYS A 271 -2.25 7.66 15.38
N PHE A 272 -2.19 8.58 14.43
CA PHE A 272 -2.83 8.41 13.13
C PHE A 272 -1.96 7.56 12.21
N ALA A 273 -2.51 6.44 11.75
CA ALA A 273 -1.93 5.53 10.76
C ALA A 273 -2.98 5.15 9.71
N THR A 274 -3.83 6.12 9.34
CA THR A 274 -5.10 5.94 8.65
C THR A 274 -4.97 5.86 7.14
N CYS A 275 -3.75 5.74 6.62
CA CYS A 275 -3.47 5.84 5.19
C CYS A 275 -3.81 7.23 4.62
N GLY A 276 -3.57 7.43 3.31
CA GLY A 276 -3.95 8.62 2.59
C GLY A 276 -5.41 8.63 2.13
N TYR A 277 -5.67 9.34 1.04
CA TYR A 277 -7.02 9.54 0.50
C TYR A 277 -7.20 9.00 -0.93
N GLY A 278 -6.38 8.04 -1.36
CA GLY A 278 -6.34 7.52 -2.74
C GLY A 278 -7.63 6.87 -3.24
N GLN A 279 -8.61 6.59 -2.39
CA GLN A 279 -9.96 6.11 -2.74
C GLN A 279 -11.05 7.18 -2.56
N ASN A 280 -10.71 8.35 -2.05
CA ASN A 280 -11.67 9.43 -1.89
C ASN A 280 -11.73 10.28 -3.17
N LYS A 281 -12.69 9.96 -4.04
CA LYS A 281 -12.86 10.66 -5.32
C LYS A 281 -13.06 12.18 -5.17
N GLN A 282 -13.69 12.63 -4.09
CA GLN A 282 -13.92 14.06 -3.83
C GLN A 282 -12.61 14.76 -3.46
N MET A 283 -11.82 14.18 -2.56
CA MET A 283 -10.49 14.70 -2.20
C MET A 283 -9.53 14.68 -3.42
N ILE A 284 -9.54 13.61 -4.21
CA ILE A 284 -8.75 13.54 -5.45
C ILE A 284 -9.20 14.63 -6.44
N ALA A 285 -10.50 14.80 -6.66
CA ALA A 285 -11.00 15.84 -7.56
C ALA A 285 -10.66 17.25 -7.08
N PHE A 286 -10.60 17.46 -5.77
CA PHE A 286 -10.26 18.75 -5.16
C PHE A 286 -8.74 19.02 -5.20
N TYR A 287 -7.92 18.11 -4.68
CA TYR A 287 -6.48 18.32 -4.56
C TYR A 287 -5.70 18.03 -5.84
N ARG A 288 -6.17 17.06 -6.65
CA ARG A 288 -5.52 16.65 -7.90
C ARG A 288 -6.53 16.46 -9.03
N PRO A 289 -7.20 17.52 -9.50
CA PRO A 289 -8.31 17.44 -10.47
C PRO A 289 -7.96 16.72 -11.76
N THR A 290 -6.70 16.71 -12.19
CA THR A 290 -6.24 15.96 -13.36
C THR A 290 -6.34 14.43 -13.20
N PHE A 291 -6.50 13.92 -11.97
CA PHE A 291 -6.61 12.49 -11.65
C PHE A 291 -8.02 12.04 -11.26
N LYS A 292 -9.01 12.93 -11.31
CA LYS A 292 -10.39 12.70 -10.84
C LYS A 292 -11.07 11.45 -11.41
N ASP A 293 -10.71 11.08 -12.65
CA ASP A 293 -11.30 9.95 -13.38
C ASP A 293 -10.41 8.70 -13.37
N MET A 294 -9.24 8.75 -12.72
CA MET A 294 -8.35 7.60 -12.64
C MET A 294 -8.93 6.52 -11.71
N THR A 295 -8.68 5.26 -12.06
CA THR A 295 -8.82 4.13 -11.14
C THR A 295 -7.83 4.26 -9.98
N SER A 296 -7.96 3.42 -8.96
CA SER A 296 -7.06 3.42 -7.81
C SER A 296 -6.64 2.00 -7.46
N SER A 297 -5.35 1.82 -7.18
CA SER A 297 -4.78 0.59 -6.65
C SER A 297 -4.83 0.52 -5.12
N ASN A 298 -5.44 1.50 -4.48
CA ASN A 298 -5.54 1.56 -3.03
C ASN A 298 -6.64 0.63 -2.50
N ASN A 299 -6.49 0.21 -1.24
CA ASN A 299 -7.56 -0.39 -0.47
C ASN A 299 -8.76 0.57 -0.40
N VAL A 300 -9.97 0.03 -0.51
CA VAL A 300 -11.22 0.81 -0.52
C VAL A 300 -11.43 1.71 0.71
N THR A 301 -10.72 1.42 1.79
CA THR A 301 -10.76 2.17 3.04
C THR A 301 -9.80 3.37 3.10
N SER A 302 -8.99 3.62 2.06
CA SER A 302 -8.07 4.76 2.00
C SER A 302 -8.82 6.05 1.63
N THR A 303 -9.65 6.56 2.56
CA THR A 303 -10.63 7.63 2.31
C THR A 303 -10.28 8.96 2.97
N GLY A 304 -9.09 9.10 3.59
CA GLY A 304 -8.63 10.36 4.17
C GLY A 304 -9.25 10.71 5.53
N ASP A 305 -9.77 9.72 6.25
CA ASP A 305 -10.47 9.98 7.53
C ASP A 305 -9.56 10.67 8.56
N GLY A 306 -8.30 10.23 8.70
CA GLY A 306 -7.36 10.86 9.63
C GLY A 306 -6.98 12.27 9.22
N ILE A 307 -6.80 12.52 7.92
CA ILE A 307 -6.56 13.87 7.40
C ILE A 307 -7.74 14.78 7.75
N THR A 308 -8.97 14.33 7.53
CA THR A 308 -10.16 15.10 7.85
C THR A 308 -10.28 15.37 9.35
N MET A 309 -10.04 14.36 10.20
CA MET A 309 -10.07 14.55 11.66
C MET A 309 -8.98 15.52 12.14
N ALA A 310 -7.78 15.44 11.56
CA ALA A 310 -6.68 16.34 11.90
C ALA A 310 -6.97 17.79 11.48
N LEU A 311 -7.50 18.01 10.28
CA LEU A 311 -7.93 19.33 9.81
C LEU A 311 -8.96 19.96 10.76
N ASN A 312 -9.92 19.17 11.25
CA ASN A 312 -10.97 19.65 12.14
C ASN A 312 -10.47 20.17 13.50
N ILE A 313 -9.23 19.85 13.87
CA ILE A 313 -8.58 20.32 15.10
C ILE A 313 -7.41 21.27 14.82
N GLY A 314 -7.29 21.79 13.59
CA GLY A 314 -6.30 22.81 13.23
C GLY A 314 -4.91 22.27 12.87
N ALA A 315 -4.79 20.99 12.52
CA ALA A 315 -3.52 20.44 12.04
C ALA A 315 -3.10 21.03 10.69
N SER A 316 -1.81 21.22 10.49
CA SER A 316 -1.21 21.64 9.24
C SER A 316 -1.07 20.48 8.27
N MET A 317 -1.22 20.76 6.98
CA MET A 317 -0.98 19.83 5.89
C MET A 317 0.26 20.23 5.09
N THR A 318 0.97 19.24 4.58
CA THR A 318 2.07 19.46 3.62
C THR A 318 1.89 18.55 2.43
N ASP A 319 2.24 19.03 1.24
CA ASP A 319 2.25 18.26 -0.03
C ASP A 319 0.90 17.61 -0.39
N ILE A 320 -0.20 18.09 0.15
CA ILE A 320 -1.53 17.43 0.10
C ILE A 320 -2.03 17.21 -1.34
N ASP A 321 -1.61 18.02 -2.29
CA ASP A 321 -1.95 17.95 -3.72
C ASP A 321 -1.04 17.00 -4.52
N TRP A 322 0.00 16.42 -3.89
CA TRP A 322 0.90 15.51 -4.57
C TRP A 322 0.42 14.07 -4.47
N VAL A 323 0.01 13.56 -5.60
CA VAL A 323 -0.52 12.20 -5.75
C VAL A 323 0.28 11.46 -6.80
N GLN A 324 0.79 10.28 -6.45
CA GLN A 324 1.50 9.41 -7.38
C GLN A 324 0.52 8.49 -8.11
N ALA A 325 0.55 8.52 -9.44
CA ALA A 325 -0.04 7.48 -10.26
C ALA A 325 0.98 6.35 -10.48
N HIS A 326 0.50 5.11 -10.50
CA HIS A 326 1.28 3.97 -10.98
C HIS A 326 0.87 3.66 -12.43
N PRO A 327 1.82 3.55 -13.38
CA PRO A 327 1.50 3.41 -14.80
C PRO A 327 0.83 2.10 -15.16
N THR A 328 1.05 1.05 -14.36
CA THR A 328 0.60 -0.31 -14.69
C THR A 328 -0.34 -0.86 -13.63
N VAL A 329 -1.54 -0.32 -13.55
CA VAL A 329 -2.67 -0.88 -12.81
C VAL A 329 -3.54 -1.65 -13.80
N GLY A 330 -3.87 -2.89 -13.49
CA GLY A 330 -4.72 -3.73 -14.34
C GLY A 330 -6.07 -3.07 -14.59
N LEU A 331 -6.45 -2.96 -15.86
CA LEU A 331 -7.59 -2.14 -16.29
C LEU A 331 -8.89 -2.56 -15.61
N ASP A 332 -9.17 -3.86 -15.57
CA ASP A 332 -10.43 -4.40 -15.04
C ASP A 332 -10.29 -4.82 -13.57
N SER A 333 -9.12 -5.28 -13.16
CA SER A 333 -8.88 -5.88 -11.84
C SER A 333 -8.50 -4.87 -10.75
N ARG A 334 -8.04 -3.68 -11.10
CA ARG A 334 -7.40 -2.69 -10.22
C ARG A 334 -6.16 -3.22 -9.48
N ILE A 335 -5.67 -4.39 -9.87
CA ILE A 335 -4.45 -4.98 -9.30
C ILE A 335 -3.23 -4.28 -9.89
N LEU A 336 -2.28 -3.93 -9.05
CA LEU A 336 -1.03 -3.34 -9.47
C LEU A 336 -0.16 -4.41 -10.14
N ILE A 337 0.21 -4.17 -11.40
CA ILE A 337 1.23 -4.97 -12.10
C ILE A 337 2.60 -4.43 -11.70
N SER A 338 3.39 -5.27 -11.05
CA SER A 338 4.70 -4.90 -10.49
C SER A 338 5.64 -4.31 -11.55
N GLU A 339 6.41 -3.31 -11.15
CA GLU A 339 7.50 -2.75 -11.97
C GLU A 339 8.50 -3.81 -12.43
N THR A 340 8.64 -4.90 -11.69
CA THR A 340 9.50 -6.03 -12.05
C THR A 340 9.15 -6.60 -13.44
N VAL A 341 7.87 -6.62 -13.81
CA VAL A 341 7.45 -7.14 -15.13
C VAL A 341 8.07 -6.32 -16.25
N ARG A 342 8.06 -4.99 -16.14
CA ARG A 342 8.75 -4.08 -17.06
C ARG A 342 10.27 -4.23 -16.96
N GLY A 343 10.80 -4.32 -15.75
CA GLY A 343 12.23 -4.47 -15.46
C GLY A 343 12.83 -5.73 -16.09
N VAL A 344 12.09 -6.84 -16.12
CA VAL A 344 12.56 -8.12 -16.67
C VAL A 344 12.49 -8.17 -18.19
N GLY A 345 11.66 -7.34 -18.85
CA GLY A 345 11.67 -7.30 -20.32
C GLY A 345 10.33 -7.05 -21.00
N ALA A 346 9.22 -6.91 -20.26
CA ALA A 346 7.96 -6.56 -20.90
C ALA A 346 8.05 -5.19 -21.58
N VAL A 347 7.46 -5.08 -22.76
CA VAL A 347 7.33 -3.81 -23.48
C VAL A 347 5.94 -3.24 -23.31
N MET A 348 5.85 -1.93 -23.36
CA MET A 348 4.59 -1.19 -23.25
C MET A 348 4.16 -0.72 -24.64
N VAL A 349 3.00 -1.21 -25.09
CA VAL A 349 2.44 -0.84 -26.38
C VAL A 349 1.07 -0.19 -26.23
N ASN A 350 0.74 0.72 -27.14
CA ASN A 350 -0.59 1.32 -27.20
C ASN A 350 -1.59 0.35 -27.88
N ILE A 351 -2.83 0.79 -28.07
CA ILE A 351 -3.88 -0.02 -28.71
C ILE A 351 -3.61 -0.31 -30.20
N ASN A 352 -2.67 0.38 -30.84
CA ASN A 352 -2.25 0.09 -32.21
C ASN A 352 -1.11 -0.95 -32.26
N GLY A 353 -0.55 -1.38 -31.12
CA GLY A 353 0.61 -2.27 -31.06
C GLY A 353 1.95 -1.54 -31.12
N GLU A 354 1.97 -0.21 -31.01
CA GLU A 354 3.17 0.62 -31.08
C GLU A 354 3.76 0.84 -29.69
N ARG A 355 5.07 0.68 -29.56
CA ARG A 355 5.83 1.10 -28.38
C ARG A 355 5.95 2.63 -28.38
N PHE A 356 5.81 3.28 -27.22
CA PHE A 356 5.71 4.75 -27.15
C PHE A 356 6.51 5.39 -26.00
N VAL A 357 7.20 4.60 -25.18
CA VAL A 357 7.92 5.12 -24.01
C VAL A 357 9.05 4.18 -23.60
N ASN A 358 10.05 4.72 -22.90
CA ASN A 358 10.98 3.91 -22.10
C ASN A 358 10.24 3.34 -20.89
N GLU A 359 10.07 2.03 -20.84
CA GLU A 359 9.31 1.35 -19.79
C GLU A 359 9.97 1.45 -18.40
N LEU A 360 11.25 1.78 -18.33
CA LEU A 360 12.01 1.92 -17.08
C LEU A 360 12.12 3.38 -16.61
N THR A 361 11.43 4.31 -17.27
CA THR A 361 11.35 5.68 -16.79
C THR A 361 10.56 5.78 -15.47
N THR A 362 10.54 6.94 -14.83
CA THR A 362 9.83 7.15 -13.56
C THR A 362 8.32 6.98 -13.72
N ARG A 363 7.63 6.63 -12.62
CA ARG A 363 6.18 6.34 -12.60
C ARG A 363 5.35 7.47 -13.18
N ASP A 364 5.65 8.70 -12.82
CA ASP A 364 4.98 9.90 -13.29
C ASP A 364 5.12 10.06 -14.82
N ARG A 365 6.34 9.90 -15.36
CA ARG A 365 6.58 10.00 -16.81
C ARG A 365 5.92 8.88 -17.59
N ALA A 366 6.01 7.64 -17.08
CA ALA A 366 5.36 6.51 -17.74
C ALA A 366 3.83 6.63 -17.69
N SER A 367 3.26 7.10 -16.58
CA SER A 367 1.82 7.35 -16.45
C SER A 367 1.36 8.46 -17.40
N ASP A 368 2.11 9.56 -17.48
CA ASP A 368 1.83 10.66 -18.39
C ASP A 368 1.86 10.20 -19.85
N ALA A 369 2.88 9.41 -20.24
CA ALA A 369 2.98 8.84 -21.58
C ALA A 369 1.76 7.98 -21.95
N ILE A 370 1.22 7.16 -21.01
CA ILE A 370 0.01 6.37 -21.25
C ILE A 370 -1.23 7.27 -21.38
N LEU A 371 -1.35 8.31 -20.58
CA LEU A 371 -2.49 9.25 -20.64
C LEU A 371 -2.58 10.00 -21.97
N HIS A 372 -1.45 10.12 -22.69
CA HIS A 372 -1.39 10.69 -24.04
C HIS A 372 -1.66 9.66 -25.16
N GLN A 373 -1.78 8.35 -24.83
CA GLN A 373 -2.14 7.34 -25.81
C GLN A 373 -3.66 7.28 -26.07
N PRO A 374 -4.10 6.75 -27.21
CA PRO A 374 -5.50 6.47 -27.47
C PRO A 374 -6.13 5.66 -26.31
N GLN A 375 -7.36 6.02 -25.91
CA GLN A 375 -8.10 5.42 -24.82
C GLN A 375 -7.38 5.49 -23.44
N LYS A 376 -6.26 6.23 -23.31
CA LYS A 376 -5.49 6.44 -22.05
C LYS A 376 -5.11 5.11 -21.37
N ARG A 377 -4.83 4.08 -22.17
CA ARG A 377 -4.44 2.74 -21.73
C ARG A 377 -3.32 2.17 -22.58
N ALA A 378 -2.71 1.10 -22.09
CA ALA A 378 -1.65 0.38 -22.78
C ALA A 378 -1.76 -1.13 -22.52
N TRP A 379 -0.95 -1.90 -23.22
CA TRP A 379 -0.72 -3.30 -22.97
C TRP A 379 0.76 -3.52 -22.59
N LEU A 380 1.00 -4.34 -21.58
CA LEU A 380 2.32 -4.92 -21.36
C LEU A 380 2.39 -6.24 -22.11
N VAL A 381 3.29 -6.31 -23.09
CA VAL A 381 3.51 -7.50 -23.94
C VAL A 381 4.84 -8.16 -23.58
N PHE A 382 4.83 -9.48 -23.46
CA PHE A 382 6.00 -10.29 -23.12
C PHE A 382 5.83 -11.75 -23.60
N ASP A 383 6.89 -12.54 -23.46
CA ASP A 383 6.93 -13.93 -23.91
C ASP A 383 7.01 -14.97 -22.77
N SER A 384 7.09 -16.25 -23.14
CA SER A 384 7.16 -17.36 -22.20
C SER A 384 8.44 -17.37 -21.34
N ASN A 385 9.53 -16.72 -21.75
CA ASN A 385 10.75 -16.62 -20.94
C ASN A 385 10.50 -15.72 -19.73
N LEU A 386 9.84 -14.56 -19.95
CA LEU A 386 9.45 -13.68 -18.85
C LEU A 386 8.43 -14.35 -17.93
N TYR A 387 7.41 -15.00 -18.49
CA TYR A 387 6.41 -15.75 -17.71
C TYR A 387 7.06 -16.75 -16.75
N LYS A 388 8.09 -17.46 -17.18
CA LYS A 388 8.82 -18.44 -16.35
C LYS A 388 9.74 -17.81 -15.32
N SER A 389 10.36 -16.68 -15.66
CA SER A 389 11.36 -16.01 -14.80
C SER A 389 10.74 -15.19 -13.67
N ALA A 390 9.51 -14.69 -13.86
CA ALA A 390 8.83 -13.80 -12.92
C ALA A 390 7.60 -14.48 -12.31
N LYS A 391 7.76 -15.19 -11.19
CA LYS A 391 6.67 -15.95 -10.51
C LYS A 391 5.40 -15.15 -10.29
N MET A 392 5.50 -13.83 -10.04
CA MET A 392 4.33 -12.96 -9.85
C MET A 392 3.45 -12.91 -11.10
N VAL A 393 4.02 -13.10 -12.30
CA VAL A 393 3.24 -13.11 -13.56
C VAL A 393 2.33 -14.34 -13.63
N GLN A 394 2.78 -15.46 -13.08
CA GLN A 394 1.94 -16.67 -12.95
C GLN A 394 0.74 -16.42 -12.02
N GLY A 395 0.92 -15.57 -10.99
CA GLY A 395 -0.19 -15.12 -10.14
C GLY A 395 -1.21 -14.30 -10.93
N TYR A 396 -0.77 -13.37 -11.79
CA TYR A 396 -1.68 -12.60 -12.66
C TYR A 396 -2.40 -13.49 -13.67
N ASP A 397 -1.76 -14.53 -14.18
CA ASP A 397 -2.38 -15.54 -15.06
C ASP A 397 -3.46 -16.33 -14.32
N HIS A 398 -3.15 -16.81 -13.11
CA HIS A 398 -4.12 -17.49 -12.25
C HIS A 398 -5.37 -16.63 -11.95
N LEU A 399 -5.20 -15.32 -11.88
CA LEU A 399 -6.29 -14.35 -11.70
C LEU A 399 -7.02 -14.01 -12.99
N GLY A 400 -6.69 -14.67 -14.12
CA GLY A 400 -7.34 -14.43 -15.41
C GLY A 400 -7.04 -13.09 -16.06
N MET A 401 -5.96 -12.41 -15.63
CA MET A 401 -5.62 -11.08 -16.13
C MET A 401 -4.85 -11.09 -17.46
N LEU A 402 -4.23 -12.21 -17.81
CA LEU A 402 -3.40 -12.33 -19.01
C LEU A 402 -4.21 -12.77 -20.22
N LYS A 403 -3.92 -12.14 -21.36
CA LYS A 403 -4.24 -12.69 -22.68
C LYS A 403 -3.05 -13.51 -23.15
N LYS A 404 -3.31 -14.64 -23.82
CA LYS A 404 -2.29 -15.60 -24.24
C LYS A 404 -2.58 -16.07 -25.67
N ALA A 405 -1.51 -16.20 -26.48
CA ALA A 405 -1.59 -16.77 -27.83
C ALA A 405 -0.24 -17.40 -28.23
N ASP A 406 -0.28 -18.29 -29.23
CA ASP A 406 0.93 -18.94 -29.74
C ASP A 406 1.68 -18.10 -30.77
N THR A 407 1.04 -17.09 -31.34
CA THR A 407 1.66 -16.12 -32.26
C THR A 407 1.35 -14.68 -31.83
N LEU A 408 2.21 -13.72 -32.23
CA LEU A 408 1.98 -12.29 -31.98
C LEU A 408 0.75 -11.80 -32.77
N ALA A 409 0.51 -12.34 -33.95
CA ALA A 409 -0.67 -12.00 -34.77
C ALA A 409 -1.98 -12.40 -34.06
N GLU A 410 -2.04 -13.61 -33.50
CA GLU A 410 -3.18 -14.04 -32.69
C GLU A 410 -3.35 -13.20 -31.42
N LEU A 411 -2.23 -12.89 -30.73
CA LEU A 411 -2.27 -12.04 -29.55
C LEU A 411 -2.81 -10.65 -29.90
N ALA A 412 -2.35 -10.06 -31.00
CA ALA A 412 -2.83 -8.78 -31.49
C ALA A 412 -4.34 -8.81 -31.74
N LYS A 413 -4.84 -9.86 -32.40
CA LYS A 413 -6.28 -10.04 -32.65
C LYS A 413 -7.08 -10.14 -31.33
N ILE A 414 -6.58 -10.88 -30.33
CA ILE A 414 -7.24 -11.02 -29.00
C ILE A 414 -7.28 -9.66 -28.27
N CYS A 415 -6.26 -8.84 -28.47
CA CYS A 415 -6.11 -7.54 -27.81
C CYS A 415 -6.63 -6.34 -28.62
N ASP A 416 -7.24 -6.61 -29.78
CA ASP A 416 -7.73 -5.59 -30.71
C ASP A 416 -6.63 -4.59 -31.15
N MET A 417 -5.47 -5.15 -31.53
CA MET A 417 -4.31 -4.42 -32.05
C MET A 417 -4.00 -4.76 -33.51
N ASP A 418 -3.26 -3.91 -34.22
CA ASP A 418 -2.74 -4.24 -35.53
C ASP A 418 -1.62 -5.28 -35.44
N ALA A 419 -1.80 -6.42 -36.10
CA ALA A 419 -0.86 -7.55 -36.01
C ALA A 419 0.52 -7.21 -36.59
N LYS A 420 0.57 -6.52 -37.75
CA LYS A 420 1.83 -6.17 -38.38
C LYS A 420 2.63 -5.17 -37.56
N THR A 421 1.95 -4.24 -36.93
CA THR A 421 2.55 -3.24 -36.03
C THR A 421 3.11 -3.93 -34.78
N LEU A 422 2.37 -4.84 -34.16
CA LEU A 422 2.87 -5.55 -32.98
C LEU A 422 4.08 -6.45 -33.30
N GLU A 423 4.04 -7.18 -34.42
CA GLU A 423 5.16 -7.99 -34.88
C GLU A 423 6.40 -7.14 -35.16
N LYS A 424 6.22 -5.98 -35.83
CA LYS A 424 7.31 -5.03 -36.04
C LYS A 424 7.88 -4.50 -34.73
N THR A 425 7.03 -4.10 -33.80
CA THR A 425 7.43 -3.62 -32.47
C THR A 425 8.28 -4.67 -31.73
N ALA A 426 7.86 -5.93 -31.70
CA ALA A 426 8.61 -7.01 -31.08
C ALA A 426 9.95 -7.27 -31.78
N SER A 427 9.96 -7.26 -33.13
CA SER A 427 11.17 -7.42 -33.94
C SER A 427 12.18 -6.30 -33.67
N ASP A 428 11.75 -5.05 -33.66
CA ASP A 428 12.62 -3.90 -33.42
C ASP A 428 13.17 -3.90 -31.98
N TYR A 429 12.34 -4.20 -30.97
CA TYR A 429 12.80 -4.35 -29.60
C TYR A 429 13.86 -5.46 -29.47
N ASN A 430 13.66 -6.61 -30.10
CA ASN A 430 14.63 -7.71 -30.10
C ASN A 430 15.96 -7.34 -30.79
N LYS A 431 15.91 -6.52 -31.85
CA LYS A 431 17.12 -5.96 -32.50
C LYS A 431 17.88 -5.05 -31.55
N PHE A 432 17.20 -4.10 -30.89
CA PHE A 432 17.81 -3.19 -29.92
C PHE A 432 18.43 -3.96 -28.75
N ARG A 433 17.72 -4.98 -28.26
CA ARG A 433 18.24 -5.87 -27.20
C ARG A 433 19.54 -6.55 -27.62
N LYS A 434 19.60 -7.13 -28.83
CA LYS A 434 20.81 -7.78 -29.37
C LYS A 434 21.96 -6.79 -29.58
N ALA A 435 21.64 -5.57 -29.97
CA ALA A 435 22.61 -4.48 -30.12
C ALA A 435 23.06 -3.87 -28.78
N GLY A 436 22.40 -4.20 -27.66
CA GLY A 436 22.68 -3.62 -26.35
C GLY A 436 22.29 -2.15 -26.20
N LYS A 437 21.51 -1.59 -27.15
CA LYS A 437 21.12 -0.18 -27.18
C LYS A 437 19.71 0.00 -27.73
N ASP A 438 18.83 0.58 -26.95
CA ASP A 438 17.49 1.00 -27.40
C ASP A 438 17.56 2.37 -28.07
N GLU A 439 17.61 2.39 -29.39
CA GLU A 439 17.71 3.63 -30.15
C GLU A 439 16.39 4.41 -30.23
N ALA A 440 15.26 3.73 -29.98
CA ALA A 440 13.94 4.36 -30.08
C ALA A 440 13.57 5.17 -28.83
N PHE A 441 13.79 4.61 -27.62
CA PHE A 441 13.33 5.23 -26.37
C PHE A 441 14.41 5.30 -25.30
N GLY A 442 15.63 4.83 -25.58
CA GLY A 442 16.75 4.90 -24.63
C GLY A 442 16.56 4.05 -23.37
N ARG A 443 15.87 2.93 -23.48
CA ARG A 443 15.71 1.99 -22.37
C ARG A 443 17.07 1.40 -21.97
N PRO A 444 17.51 1.56 -20.71
CA PRO A 444 18.88 1.24 -20.31
C PRO A 444 19.15 -0.26 -20.16
N ASP A 445 18.11 -1.07 -19.95
CA ASP A 445 18.24 -2.50 -19.67
C ASP A 445 17.12 -3.31 -20.34
N MET A 446 17.50 -4.36 -21.07
CA MET A 446 16.62 -5.23 -21.85
C MET A 446 16.98 -6.70 -21.62
N PRO A 447 16.76 -7.27 -20.41
CA PRO A 447 17.22 -8.61 -20.05
C PRO A 447 16.61 -9.71 -20.92
N LEU A 448 15.30 -9.62 -21.18
CA LEU A 448 14.56 -10.58 -21.99
C LEU A 448 13.94 -9.91 -23.21
N GLY A 449 13.83 -10.68 -24.30
CA GLY A 449 13.16 -10.30 -25.54
C GLY A 449 11.71 -10.78 -25.60
N ILE A 450 11.10 -10.60 -26.76
CA ILE A 450 9.78 -11.14 -27.11
C ILE A 450 10.01 -12.10 -28.29
N GLU A 451 10.48 -13.31 -28.01
CA GLU A 451 11.01 -14.23 -29.02
C GLU A 451 10.39 -15.64 -28.97
N LYS A 452 9.84 -16.06 -27.81
CA LYS A 452 9.44 -17.44 -27.58
C LYS A 452 7.98 -17.59 -27.17
N ALA A 453 7.21 -18.28 -27.99
CA ALA A 453 5.82 -18.63 -27.69
C ALA A 453 5.68 -19.45 -26.38
N PRO A 454 4.53 -19.42 -25.74
CA PRO A 454 3.42 -18.50 -26.00
C PRO A 454 3.74 -17.06 -25.61
N PHE A 455 3.04 -16.12 -26.25
CA PHE A 455 3.11 -14.69 -25.99
C PHE A 455 1.95 -14.27 -25.09
N TYR A 456 2.18 -13.23 -24.30
CA TYR A 456 1.22 -12.76 -23.29
C TYR A 456 1.03 -11.25 -23.38
N ALA A 457 -0.15 -10.79 -23.02
CA ALA A 457 -0.45 -9.38 -22.84
C ALA A 457 -1.33 -9.15 -21.61
N VAL A 458 -1.11 -8.03 -20.91
CA VAL A 458 -2.01 -7.56 -19.85
C VAL A 458 -2.37 -6.10 -20.08
N ALA A 459 -3.69 -5.82 -20.03
CA ALA A 459 -4.21 -4.46 -20.18
C ALA A 459 -3.93 -3.65 -18.90
N VAL A 460 -3.38 -2.44 -19.08
CA VAL A 460 -3.02 -1.56 -17.97
C VAL A 460 -3.42 -0.12 -18.26
N ALA A 461 -3.70 0.63 -17.20
CA ALA A 461 -3.87 2.07 -17.23
C ALA A 461 -3.20 2.69 -16.00
N PRO A 462 -2.88 4.00 -16.03
CA PRO A 462 -2.46 4.70 -14.83
C PRO A 462 -3.55 4.69 -13.77
N GLY A 463 -3.16 4.42 -12.54
CA GLY A 463 -4.07 4.47 -11.39
C GLY A 463 -3.44 5.16 -10.20
N ILE A 464 -4.27 5.80 -9.38
CA ILE A 464 -3.86 6.42 -8.13
C ILE A 464 -3.25 5.35 -7.22
N HIS A 465 -2.02 5.61 -6.76
CA HIS A 465 -1.26 4.60 -6.02
C HIS A 465 -0.82 5.04 -4.63
N HIS A 466 -0.43 6.30 -4.47
CA HIS A 466 0.06 6.83 -3.20
C HIS A 466 -0.20 8.34 -3.12
N THR A 467 -0.71 8.81 -1.99
CA THR A 467 -0.73 10.24 -1.69
C THR A 467 0.54 10.58 -0.93
N MET A 468 1.39 11.47 -1.47
CA MET A 468 2.65 11.84 -0.82
C MET A 468 2.44 12.84 0.29
N GLY A 469 1.34 13.60 0.22
CA GLY A 469 0.98 14.61 1.19
C GLY A 469 -0.03 14.14 2.21
N GLY A 470 -0.07 14.87 3.30
CA GLY A 470 -0.92 14.61 4.46
C GLY A 470 -0.61 15.56 5.60
N VAL A 471 -0.81 15.13 6.84
CA VAL A 471 -0.50 15.96 8.01
C VAL A 471 1.02 16.22 8.09
N ALA A 472 1.38 17.47 8.42
CA ALA A 472 2.77 17.84 8.68
C ALA A 472 3.22 17.26 10.03
N ILE A 473 4.43 16.69 10.07
CA ILE A 473 4.98 16.07 11.28
C ILE A 473 6.39 16.58 11.61
N THR A 474 6.75 16.49 12.88
CA THR A 474 8.14 16.64 13.36
C THR A 474 8.96 15.36 13.12
N PRO A 475 10.30 15.41 13.28
CA PRO A 475 11.14 14.22 13.38
C PRO A 475 10.68 13.18 14.40
N GLU A 476 10.01 13.60 15.46
CA GLU A 476 9.45 12.77 16.52
C GLU A 476 8.05 12.22 16.17
N SER A 477 7.58 12.46 14.94
CA SER A 477 6.25 12.08 14.44
C SER A 477 5.08 12.85 15.10
N GLU A 478 5.33 13.95 15.79
CA GLU A 478 4.28 14.82 16.34
C GLU A 478 3.59 15.58 15.21
N VAL A 479 2.27 15.63 15.22
CA VAL A 479 1.49 16.40 14.24
C VAL A 479 1.60 17.88 14.55
N LEU A 480 1.85 18.70 13.51
CA LEU A 480 1.97 20.15 13.62
C LEU A 480 0.63 20.86 13.41
N ASP A 481 0.42 21.94 14.15
CA ASP A 481 -0.69 22.90 13.91
C ASP A 481 -0.35 23.87 12.76
N ILE A 482 -1.30 24.72 12.38
CA ILE A 482 -1.13 25.75 11.34
C ILE A 482 -0.05 26.79 11.66
N GLN A 483 0.46 26.85 12.89
CA GLN A 483 1.56 27.70 13.34
C GLN A 483 2.89 26.93 13.45
N SER A 484 2.92 25.71 12.91
CA SER A 484 4.10 24.80 12.95
C SER A 484 4.52 24.41 14.37
N ARG A 485 3.59 24.33 15.31
CA ARG A 485 3.84 23.85 16.67
C ARG A 485 3.27 22.44 16.82
N PRO A 486 3.92 21.55 17.58
CA PRO A 486 3.36 20.24 17.88
C PRO A 486 2.00 20.33 18.58
N ILE A 487 1.04 19.57 18.10
CA ILE A 487 -0.24 19.37 18.78
C ILE A 487 -0.02 18.36 19.91
N PRO A 488 -0.15 18.72 21.19
CA PRO A 488 0.20 17.86 22.30
C PRO A 488 -0.58 16.54 22.28
N GLY A 489 0.14 15.42 22.33
CA GLY A 489 -0.46 14.07 22.38
C GLY A 489 -0.94 13.54 21.02
N LEU A 490 -0.73 14.24 19.92
CA LEU A 490 -1.09 13.77 18.59
C LEU A 490 0.15 13.41 17.75
N TYR A 491 0.21 12.18 17.29
CA TYR A 491 1.27 11.61 16.46
C TYR A 491 0.70 11.05 15.17
N ALA A 492 1.52 10.95 14.13
CA ALA A 492 1.11 10.33 12.87
C ALA A 492 2.27 9.63 12.18
N ALA A 493 1.98 8.60 11.38
CA ALA A 493 2.97 7.84 10.63
C ALA A 493 2.40 7.20 9.36
N GLY A 494 3.26 7.03 8.34
CA GLY A 494 2.92 6.43 7.06
C GLY A 494 2.15 7.36 6.14
N GLU A 495 1.39 6.83 5.21
CA GLU A 495 0.76 7.58 4.11
C GLU A 495 -0.22 8.71 4.52
N VAL A 496 -0.60 8.78 5.79
CA VAL A 496 -1.39 9.91 6.33
C VAL A 496 -0.56 11.17 6.51
N THR A 497 0.77 11.06 6.50
CA THR A 497 1.73 12.15 6.69
C THR A 497 2.27 12.67 5.37
N GLY A 498 2.73 13.92 5.35
CA GLY A 498 3.46 14.51 4.22
C GLY A 498 4.93 14.82 4.57
N GLY A 499 5.68 15.28 3.57
CA GLY A 499 7.07 15.72 3.71
C GLY A 499 8.14 14.65 3.49
N VAL A 500 7.88 13.37 3.76
CA VAL A 500 8.89 12.30 3.63
C VAL A 500 9.26 12.02 2.17
N HIS A 501 8.29 12.01 1.27
CA HIS A 501 8.46 11.51 -0.09
C HIS A 501 8.60 12.58 -1.17
N GLY A 502 8.34 13.83 -0.84
CA GLY A 502 8.34 14.94 -1.80
C GLY A 502 7.36 14.72 -2.94
N PHE A 503 7.70 15.21 -4.14
CA PHE A 503 6.79 15.18 -5.28
C PHE A 503 6.52 13.76 -5.83
N ASN A 504 7.48 12.83 -5.70
CA ASN A 504 7.35 11.47 -6.25
C ASN A 504 8.14 10.47 -5.41
N ARG A 505 7.46 9.47 -4.90
CA ARG A 505 8.02 8.46 -3.99
C ARG A 505 8.78 7.36 -4.74
N LEU A 506 9.97 7.01 -4.26
CA LEU A 506 10.69 5.83 -4.73
C LEU A 506 10.04 4.53 -4.26
N GLY A 507 10.11 3.48 -5.11
CA GLY A 507 9.67 2.15 -4.75
C GLY A 507 10.43 1.62 -3.52
N GLY A 508 9.72 1.00 -2.56
CA GLY A 508 10.30 0.48 -1.32
C GLY A 508 10.32 1.48 -0.15
N ASN A 509 10.34 2.80 -0.39
CA ASN A 509 10.38 3.80 0.69
C ASN A 509 9.09 3.85 1.52
N ALA A 510 7.90 3.63 0.93
CA ALA A 510 6.66 3.67 1.70
C ALA A 510 6.61 2.60 2.80
N ILE A 511 7.12 1.40 2.53
CA ILE A 511 7.14 0.34 3.53
C ILE A 511 8.19 0.65 4.62
N ALA A 512 9.36 1.19 4.25
CA ALA A 512 10.35 1.65 5.22
C ALA A 512 9.78 2.76 6.12
N ASP A 513 9.10 3.74 5.53
CA ASP A 513 8.40 4.81 6.24
C ASP A 513 7.40 4.26 7.28
N THR A 514 6.51 3.34 6.87
CA THR A 514 5.52 2.77 7.81
C THR A 514 6.15 2.04 8.99
N VAL A 515 7.35 1.50 8.86
CA VAL A 515 8.04 0.83 9.96
C VAL A 515 8.82 1.84 10.81
N VAL A 516 9.61 2.70 10.19
CA VAL A 516 10.46 3.67 10.90
C VAL A 516 9.60 4.66 11.68
N PHE A 517 8.70 5.38 11.00
CA PHE A 517 7.85 6.37 11.65
C PHE A 517 6.72 5.74 12.46
N GLY A 518 6.23 4.54 12.08
CA GLY A 518 5.26 3.79 12.87
C GLY A 518 5.79 3.47 14.27
N ARG A 519 7.00 2.94 14.37
CA ARG A 519 7.67 2.69 15.67
C ARG A 519 7.86 3.97 16.45
N ARG A 520 8.45 5.01 15.82
CA ARG A 520 8.70 6.31 16.47
C ARG A 520 7.42 6.92 17.02
N SER A 521 6.35 6.95 16.23
CA SER A 521 5.06 7.50 16.68
C SER A 521 4.51 6.75 17.91
N GLY A 522 4.62 5.41 17.94
CA GLY A 522 4.19 4.60 19.07
C GLY A 522 5.04 4.82 20.33
N GLU A 523 6.36 4.87 20.20
CA GLU A 523 7.30 5.12 21.28
C GLU A 523 7.08 6.51 21.90
N HIS A 524 6.98 7.56 21.07
CA HIS A 524 6.76 8.93 21.52
C HIS A 524 5.37 9.14 22.13
N ALA A 525 4.32 8.55 21.51
CA ALA A 525 2.98 8.59 22.07
C ALA A 525 2.88 7.93 23.45
N ALA A 526 3.53 6.78 23.62
CA ALA A 526 3.60 6.11 24.92
C ALA A 526 4.37 6.94 25.94
N ALA A 527 5.52 7.50 25.57
CA ALA A 527 6.33 8.36 26.44
C ALA A 527 5.55 9.60 26.90
N TYR A 528 4.78 10.21 25.99
CA TYR A 528 3.90 11.33 26.34
C TYR A 528 2.79 10.90 27.31
N ALA A 529 2.07 9.82 27.00
CA ALA A 529 0.93 9.37 27.79
C ALA A 529 1.31 8.91 29.21
N LEU A 530 2.48 8.29 29.36
CA LEU A 530 2.98 7.80 30.65
C LEU A 530 3.56 8.92 31.55
N LYS A 531 3.97 10.06 30.96
CA LYS A 531 4.38 11.28 31.70
C LYS A 531 3.18 12.10 32.16
N ALA A 532 2.08 12.07 31.42
CA ALA A 532 0.83 12.77 31.75
C ALA A 532 0.16 12.04 32.93
N LYS A 533 0.39 12.54 34.15
CA LYS A 533 -0.27 12.07 35.39
C LYS A 533 -1.72 12.54 35.45
#